data_2e01ca935e8d2af1241f9e15c58d4faf
#
_entry.id   2e01ca935e8d2af1241f9e15c58d4faf
#
_cell.length_a   1.000
_cell.length_b   1.000
_cell.length_c   1.000
_cell.angle_alpha   90.00
_cell.angle_beta   90.00
_cell.angle_gamma   90.00
#
_symmetry.space_group_name_H-M   'P 1'
#
loop_
_entity.id
_entity.type
_entity.pdbx_description
1 polymer ?
#
loop_
_entity_poly.entity_id
_entity_poly.type
_entity_poly.pdbx_seq_one_letter_code
_entity_poly.pdbx_strand_id
1 'polypeptide(L)'
;MKKIYRVLAAIAALSVLVSLLSACGKKENGGDGTSGSGTPAETRDYAVAVMPDASGATLKQEVTVKTYIDGDTTHFNVPESIAVGGVLKARYLAVNTPESTGKIEEYGKAASRFTKEKLSGASSIMIESDDGSWNLDSTGGRYLVWVWYRPEGSDTYRNLNIELLQNGLAIASSSANNRYGDTCMAAIAQAKREKLGVHSGKKDPDFYYGDAVELTLRELRCNLAKYNGSKVAFEGVITKNSNSGVYIENYDAETDRYYGIYIYYGYGLTGEGLDILSVGNRARIVGSVQFYEAGGTYQISGLTYRAMKPDDPNNIKKLGDGAEGAYRKIDPADFAAGKLTLADADGNATEFMSAALMMDTTVTAEDLKVTKIYTTTSDSSSQKGAMTMSCTAPDGTEITVRTAVLTDGNGKTVTADVYDGKTITVKGIVDLYDGSYQIRVFSANDIVTVKY
;
A
#
# COMPACT_ATOMS: atom_id res chain seq x y z
N MET A 1 5.18 32.28 42.35
CA MET A 1 5.11 31.59 43.63
C MET A 1 4.56 30.17 43.38
N LYS A 2 5.44 29.20 43.55
CA LYS A 2 5.32 27.89 44.24
C LYS A 2 4.10 27.02 43.79
N LYS A 3 4.20 25.74 43.46
CA LYS A 3 5.08 24.63 43.92
C LYS A 3 5.10 23.46 42.93
N ILE A 4 6.26 22.89 42.83
CA ILE A 4 6.63 21.62 42.20
C ILE A 4 6.21 20.48 43.17
N TYR A 5 5.64 19.38 42.66
CA TYR A 5 5.67 18.09 43.37
C TYR A 5 6.21 17.00 42.42
N ARG A 6 7.40 16.53 42.79
CA ARG A 6 8.01 15.28 42.39
C ARG A 6 7.42 14.16 43.26
N VAL A 7 7.08 13.02 42.66
CA VAL A 7 6.91 11.77 43.43
C VAL A 7 7.78 10.71 42.74
N LEU A 8 8.81 10.32 43.50
CA LEU A 8 9.62 9.11 43.26
C LEU A 8 8.83 7.92 43.81
N ALA A 9 8.74 6.82 43.04
CA ALA A 9 8.30 5.53 43.55
C ALA A 9 9.50 4.56 43.50
N ALA A 10 9.73 3.96 44.67
CA ALA A 10 10.85 3.08 44.94
C ALA A 10 10.60 1.65 44.47
N ILE A 11 11.70 1.02 44.03
CA ILE A 11 11.82 -0.39 43.70
C ILE A 11 11.92 -1.18 45.03
N ALA A 12 11.14 -2.25 45.18
CA ALA A 12 11.35 -3.27 46.18
C ALA A 12 11.55 -4.63 45.49
N ALA A 13 12.79 -5.11 45.54
CA ALA A 13 13.15 -6.48 45.24
C ALA A 13 12.88 -7.37 46.44
N LEU A 14 12.22 -8.49 46.26
CA LEU A 14 12.07 -9.54 47.27
C LEU A 14 12.57 -10.87 46.70
N SER A 15 13.73 -11.30 47.16
CA SER A 15 14.30 -12.60 46.95
C SER A 15 13.80 -13.56 48.03
N VAL A 16 13.26 -14.73 47.65
CA VAL A 16 12.96 -15.83 48.54
C VAL A 16 13.72 -17.07 48.15
N LEU A 17 14.55 -17.50 49.09
CA LEU A 17 15.33 -18.75 49.06
C LEU A 17 14.39 -19.92 49.37
N VAL A 18 14.50 -21.01 48.60
CA VAL A 18 13.83 -22.28 48.91
C VAL A 18 14.84 -23.34 49.28
N SER A 19 14.67 -23.87 50.48
CA SER A 19 15.41 -25.00 51.03
C SER A 19 14.81 -26.32 50.62
N LEU A 20 15.67 -27.28 50.24
CA LEU A 20 15.44 -28.69 49.98
C LEU A 20 15.04 -29.45 51.28
N LEU A 21 14.09 -30.34 51.13
CA LEU A 21 13.98 -31.54 52.01
C LEU A 21 13.48 -32.75 51.22
N SER A 22 14.33 -33.75 51.17
CA SER A 22 14.05 -35.11 50.71
C SER A 22 13.29 -35.94 51.74
N ALA A 23 12.36 -36.78 51.32
CA ALA A 23 11.98 -37.97 52.04
C ALA A 23 11.48 -39.06 51.12
N CYS A 24 12.10 -40.24 51.19
CA CYS A 24 11.73 -41.50 50.59
C CYS A 24 10.51 -42.16 51.26
N GLY A 25 9.71 -42.91 50.44
CA GLY A 25 8.73 -43.86 51.01
C GLY A 25 7.82 -44.55 50.00
N LYS A 26 8.23 -45.77 49.56
CA LYS A 26 7.53 -46.99 49.12
C LYS A 26 6.25 -46.98 48.29
N LYS A 27 6.30 -47.88 47.30
CA LYS A 27 5.32 -48.46 46.37
C LYS A 27 3.94 -48.80 46.94
N GLU A 28 2.88 -48.61 46.09
CA GLU A 28 2.08 -49.73 45.58
C GLU A 28 1.16 -49.33 44.41
N ASN A 29 0.77 -50.31 43.61
CA ASN A 29 0.19 -50.32 42.28
C ASN A 29 -1.20 -49.70 42.12
N GLY A 30 -1.45 -49.21 40.91
CA GLY A 30 -2.72 -49.40 40.19
C GLY A 30 -3.39 -48.15 39.66
N GLY A 31 -3.53 -48.04 38.32
CA GLY A 31 -4.57 -47.20 37.73
C GLY A 31 -4.10 -46.08 36.86
N ASP A 32 -4.13 -46.36 35.62
CA ASP A 32 -4.13 -45.51 34.42
C ASP A 32 -4.67 -44.06 34.63
N GLY A 33 -3.92 -43.08 34.19
CA GLY A 33 -4.30 -41.67 34.22
C GLY A 33 -3.11 -40.75 33.98
N THR A 34 -2.48 -40.78 32.80
CA THR A 34 -1.41 -39.88 32.39
C THR A 34 -1.94 -38.44 32.24
N SER A 35 -2.03 -37.70 33.34
CA SER A 35 -1.99 -36.24 33.28
C SER A 35 -0.51 -35.83 33.28
N GLY A 36 0.05 -35.70 32.10
CA GLY A 36 1.35 -35.10 31.93
C GLY A 36 1.30 -33.60 32.34
N SER A 37 1.85 -33.30 33.52
CA SER A 37 2.21 -31.92 33.87
C SER A 37 3.41 -31.51 32.99
N GLY A 38 3.12 -31.18 31.72
CA GLY A 38 4.10 -30.56 30.84
C GLY A 38 4.45 -29.20 31.40
N THR A 39 5.71 -29.01 31.77
CA THR A 39 6.27 -27.65 31.95
C THR A 39 5.84 -26.83 30.75
N PRO A 40 5.30 -25.59 30.90
CA PRO A 40 5.00 -24.73 29.77
C PRO A 40 6.21 -24.67 28.87
N ALA A 41 6.06 -24.99 27.57
CA ALA A 41 7.18 -24.95 26.64
C ALA A 41 7.69 -23.50 26.60
N GLU A 42 8.97 -23.33 26.84
CA GLU A 42 9.63 -22.03 26.87
C GLU A 42 9.48 -21.32 25.52
N THR A 43 9.12 -20.03 25.56
CA THR A 43 9.06 -19.19 24.36
C THR A 43 10.47 -18.96 23.83
N ARG A 44 10.72 -19.33 22.59
CA ARG A 44 12.00 -19.23 21.93
C ARG A 44 11.98 -18.17 20.83
N ASP A 45 13.08 -17.41 20.69
CA ASP A 45 13.27 -16.52 19.55
C ASP A 45 13.90 -17.28 18.37
N TYR A 46 13.04 -17.66 17.42
CA TYR A 46 13.47 -18.42 16.23
C TYR A 46 14.13 -17.56 15.16
N ALA A 47 13.89 -16.23 15.18
CA ALA A 47 14.50 -15.32 14.20
C ALA A 47 16.04 -15.25 14.30
N VAL A 48 16.60 -15.56 15.48
CA VAL A 48 18.04 -15.65 15.73
C VAL A 48 18.56 -17.09 15.85
N ALA A 49 17.68 -18.08 15.73
CA ALA A 49 18.07 -19.49 15.81
C ALA A 49 18.75 -20.03 14.54
N VAL A 50 18.70 -19.25 13.48
CA VAL A 50 19.36 -19.51 12.20
C VAL A 50 20.29 -18.35 11.84
N MET A 51 21.25 -18.63 10.98
CA MET A 51 22.20 -17.65 10.49
C MET A 51 22.22 -17.70 8.95
N PRO A 52 22.57 -16.59 8.28
CA PRO A 52 22.83 -16.62 6.84
C PRO A 52 23.86 -17.72 6.50
N ASP A 53 23.65 -18.39 5.37
CA ASP A 53 24.54 -19.48 4.94
C ASP A 53 26.01 -19.05 4.85
N ALA A 54 26.90 -19.74 5.55
CA ALA A 54 28.35 -19.49 5.50
C ALA A 54 29.10 -20.39 4.49
N SER A 55 28.39 -21.40 3.93
CA SER A 55 29.01 -22.40 3.03
C SER A 55 29.19 -21.91 1.60
N GLY A 56 28.57 -20.81 1.23
CA GLY A 56 28.52 -20.31 -0.15
C GLY A 56 27.51 -21.00 -1.05
N ALA A 57 26.60 -21.80 -0.48
CA ALA A 57 25.53 -22.48 -1.23
C ALA A 57 24.37 -21.54 -1.62
N THR A 58 24.33 -20.31 -1.12
CA THR A 58 23.32 -19.31 -1.40
C THR A 58 23.93 -18.04 -1.97
N LEU A 59 23.12 -17.27 -2.69
CA LEU A 59 23.50 -15.91 -3.09
C LEU A 59 23.04 -14.93 -2.02
N LYS A 60 23.83 -13.90 -1.78
CA LYS A 60 23.57 -12.84 -0.80
C LYS A 60 23.84 -11.47 -1.38
N GLN A 61 23.04 -10.50 -0.98
CA GLN A 61 23.23 -9.11 -1.36
C GLN A 61 22.78 -8.19 -0.23
N GLU A 62 23.67 -7.28 0.19
CA GLU A 62 23.26 -6.13 1.00
C GLU A 62 22.42 -5.16 0.18
N VAL A 63 21.34 -4.66 0.78
CA VAL A 63 20.33 -3.87 0.07
C VAL A 63 19.85 -2.71 0.92
N THR A 64 19.19 -1.76 0.26
CA THR A 64 18.37 -0.73 0.91
C THR A 64 16.92 -0.84 0.44
N VAL A 65 15.98 -0.45 1.29
CA VAL A 65 14.57 -0.46 0.91
C VAL A 65 14.30 0.65 -0.10
N LYS A 66 13.64 0.29 -1.21
CA LYS A 66 13.07 1.26 -2.15
C LYS A 66 11.61 1.55 -1.83
N THR A 67 10.80 0.50 -1.62
CA THR A 67 9.35 0.65 -1.37
C THR A 67 8.86 -0.52 -0.53
N TYR A 68 8.11 -0.22 0.51
CA TYR A 68 7.33 -1.21 1.24
C TYR A 68 6.02 -1.47 0.48
N ILE A 69 5.67 -2.72 0.23
CA ILE A 69 4.46 -3.10 -0.49
C ILE A 69 3.47 -3.74 0.48
N ASP A 70 3.92 -4.79 1.20
CA ASP A 70 3.11 -5.59 2.09
C ASP A 70 3.97 -6.22 3.20
N GLY A 71 3.36 -7.02 4.08
CA GLY A 71 4.09 -7.69 5.15
C GLY A 71 5.18 -8.65 4.66
N ASP A 72 4.98 -9.29 3.51
CA ASP A 72 5.90 -10.24 2.91
C ASP A 72 6.43 -9.84 1.51
N THR A 73 6.23 -8.59 1.15
CA THR A 73 6.67 -8.06 -0.14
C THR A 73 7.31 -6.68 0.03
N THR A 74 8.57 -6.55 -0.40
CA THR A 74 9.32 -5.28 -0.36
C THR A 74 10.13 -5.14 -1.64
N HIS A 75 10.23 -3.94 -2.18
CA HIS A 75 11.15 -3.64 -3.27
C HIS A 75 12.47 -3.12 -2.68
N PHE A 76 13.58 -3.70 -3.12
CA PHE A 76 14.92 -3.34 -2.69
C PHE A 76 15.74 -2.74 -3.83
N ASN A 77 16.63 -1.80 -3.50
CA ASN A 77 17.66 -1.35 -4.41
C ASN A 77 18.78 -2.40 -4.43
N VAL A 78 19.14 -2.83 -5.63
CA VAL A 78 20.20 -3.84 -5.88
C VAL A 78 21.06 -3.41 -7.07
N PRO A 79 22.26 -3.98 -7.26
CA PRO A 79 23.02 -3.82 -8.49
C PRO A 79 22.23 -4.30 -9.72
N GLU A 80 22.40 -3.64 -10.88
CA GLU A 80 21.74 -4.04 -12.15
C GLU A 80 22.14 -5.46 -12.60
N SER A 81 23.26 -5.99 -12.14
CA SER A 81 23.65 -7.38 -12.38
C SER A 81 22.72 -8.41 -11.71
N ILE A 82 21.91 -7.99 -10.72
CA ILE A 82 20.96 -8.86 -10.02
C ILE A 82 19.55 -8.67 -10.60
N ALA A 83 19.12 -7.43 -10.78
CA ALA A 83 17.82 -7.12 -11.36
C ALA A 83 17.90 -5.91 -12.28
N VAL A 84 17.34 -6.05 -13.47
CA VAL A 84 17.32 -4.98 -14.49
C VAL A 84 16.65 -3.74 -13.93
N GLY A 85 17.28 -2.58 -14.08
CA GLY A 85 16.82 -1.31 -13.53
C GLY A 85 17.14 -1.11 -12.04
N GLY A 86 17.98 -1.97 -11.46
CA GLY A 86 18.50 -1.81 -10.10
C GLY A 86 17.45 -2.00 -8.99
N VAL A 87 16.30 -2.61 -9.30
CA VAL A 87 15.19 -2.84 -8.34
C VAL A 87 14.78 -4.30 -8.32
N LEU A 88 14.96 -4.95 -7.18
CA LEU A 88 14.51 -6.31 -6.93
C LEU A 88 13.17 -6.27 -6.19
N LYS A 89 12.13 -6.83 -6.81
CA LYS A 89 10.83 -7.02 -6.18
C LYS A 89 10.89 -8.32 -5.38
N ALA A 90 11.02 -8.20 -4.08
CA ALA A 90 11.15 -9.36 -3.19
C ALA A 90 9.79 -9.90 -2.76
N ARG A 91 9.60 -11.20 -2.87
CA ARG A 91 8.58 -11.99 -2.18
C ARG A 91 9.29 -12.86 -1.15
N TYR A 92 8.86 -12.76 0.10
CA TYR A 92 9.53 -13.45 1.20
C TYR A 92 9.22 -14.95 1.17
N LEU A 93 10.27 -15.76 1.25
CA LEU A 93 10.18 -17.23 1.32
C LEU A 93 9.48 -17.70 2.59
N ALA A 94 8.81 -18.82 2.51
CA ALA A 94 8.18 -19.55 3.61
C ALA A 94 6.96 -18.88 4.27
N VAL A 95 6.63 -17.66 3.90
CA VAL A 95 5.58 -16.86 4.55
C VAL A 95 4.51 -16.42 3.57
N ASN A 96 3.30 -16.28 4.09
CA ASN A 96 2.21 -15.56 3.45
C ASN A 96 1.54 -14.70 4.52
N THR A 97 1.75 -13.40 4.47
CA THR A 97 1.05 -12.46 5.34
C THR A 97 -0.35 -12.21 4.82
N PRO A 98 -1.33 -11.87 5.70
CA PRO A 98 -2.58 -11.33 5.22
C PRO A 98 -2.36 -10.05 4.42
N GLU A 99 -3.18 -9.83 3.40
CA GLU A 99 -3.05 -8.69 2.50
C GLU A 99 -3.30 -7.35 3.23
N SER A 100 -2.40 -6.40 3.05
CA SER A 100 -2.54 -5.02 3.53
C SER A 100 -2.89 -4.05 2.41
N THR A 101 -2.82 -4.49 1.16
CA THR A 101 -3.11 -3.74 -0.05
C THR A 101 -4.18 -4.45 -0.89
N GLY A 102 -4.92 -3.71 -1.70
CA GLY A 102 -6.02 -4.30 -2.48
C GLY A 102 -7.16 -4.77 -1.57
N LYS A 103 -7.32 -6.08 -1.40
CA LYS A 103 -8.27 -6.64 -0.42
C LYS A 103 -7.59 -6.70 0.95
N ILE A 104 -7.85 -5.71 1.80
CA ILE A 104 -7.31 -5.69 3.16
C ILE A 104 -7.89 -6.85 3.97
N GLU A 105 -7.02 -7.63 4.60
CA GLU A 105 -7.36 -8.78 5.44
C GLU A 105 -7.01 -8.50 6.91
N GLU A 106 -7.64 -9.24 7.83
CA GLU A 106 -7.33 -9.17 9.26
C GLU A 106 -5.84 -9.45 9.48
N TYR A 107 -5.19 -8.64 10.33
CA TYR A 107 -3.74 -8.64 10.60
C TYR A 107 -2.83 -8.22 9.43
N GLY A 108 -3.37 -7.89 8.25
CA GLY A 108 -2.57 -7.41 7.12
C GLY A 108 -1.82 -6.12 7.43
N LYS A 109 -2.51 -5.12 8.00
CA LYS A 109 -1.88 -3.87 8.45
C LYS A 109 -0.82 -4.12 9.53
N ALA A 110 -1.08 -5.03 10.48
CA ALA A 110 -0.13 -5.36 11.53
C ALA A 110 1.15 -5.98 10.95
N ALA A 111 1.02 -6.92 9.98
CA ALA A 111 2.15 -7.54 9.30
C ALA A 111 2.97 -6.51 8.50
N SER A 112 2.31 -5.65 7.72
CA SER A 112 2.96 -4.60 6.92
C SER A 112 3.70 -3.60 7.81
N ARG A 113 3.08 -3.11 8.88
CA ARG A 113 3.71 -2.23 9.87
C ARG A 113 4.92 -2.88 10.52
N PHE A 114 4.81 -4.15 10.93
CA PHE A 114 5.90 -4.90 11.53
C PHE A 114 7.12 -4.96 10.60
N THR A 115 6.93 -5.35 9.35
CA THR A 115 7.99 -5.39 8.33
C THR A 115 8.63 -4.01 8.14
N LYS A 116 7.82 -2.95 8.02
CA LYS A 116 8.30 -1.57 7.88
C LYS A 116 9.13 -1.14 9.09
N GLU A 117 8.67 -1.37 10.32
CA GLU A 117 9.38 -1.02 11.55
C GLU A 117 10.73 -1.73 11.64
N LYS A 118 10.76 -3.04 11.36
CA LYS A 118 12.02 -3.83 11.43
C LYS A 118 13.04 -3.35 10.40
N LEU A 119 12.64 -3.13 9.17
CA LEU A 119 13.57 -2.73 8.11
C LEU A 119 13.96 -1.25 8.19
N SER A 120 13.07 -0.35 8.62
CA SER A 120 13.41 1.07 8.77
C SER A 120 14.36 1.35 9.95
N GLY A 121 14.30 0.52 11.01
CA GLY A 121 15.18 0.60 12.17
C GLY A 121 16.43 -0.29 12.07
N ALA A 122 16.74 -0.81 10.88
CA ALA A 122 17.88 -1.70 10.68
C ALA A 122 19.17 -0.94 10.33
N SER A 123 20.28 -1.30 10.96
CA SER A 123 21.61 -0.81 10.60
C SER A 123 22.16 -1.47 9.32
N SER A 124 21.65 -2.64 8.95
CA SER A 124 21.97 -3.35 7.71
C SER A 124 20.83 -4.28 7.33
N ILE A 125 20.57 -4.39 6.03
CA ILE A 125 19.58 -5.31 5.46
C ILE A 125 20.30 -6.14 4.39
N MET A 126 20.05 -7.45 4.39
CA MET A 126 20.59 -8.38 3.41
C MET A 126 19.48 -9.31 2.92
N ILE A 127 19.45 -9.55 1.62
CA ILE A 127 18.64 -10.61 1.03
C ILE A 127 19.49 -11.82 0.71
N GLU A 128 18.90 -13.01 0.85
CA GLU A 128 19.54 -14.29 0.58
C GLU A 128 18.60 -15.17 -0.24
N SER A 129 19.12 -15.85 -1.26
CA SER A 129 18.39 -16.87 -2.01
C SER A 129 18.26 -18.17 -1.20
N ASP A 130 17.34 -19.05 -1.56
CA ASP A 130 17.20 -20.37 -0.90
C ASP A 130 18.29 -21.35 -1.32
N ASP A 131 18.80 -21.16 -2.52
CA ASP A 131 19.88 -21.95 -3.15
C ASP A 131 20.86 -21.02 -3.89
N GLY A 132 21.67 -21.56 -4.79
CA GLY A 132 22.64 -20.81 -5.59
C GLY A 132 22.06 -19.91 -6.68
N SER A 133 20.74 -19.62 -6.68
CA SER A 133 20.03 -18.89 -7.73
C SER A 133 19.06 -17.86 -7.19
N TRP A 134 18.89 -16.74 -7.88
CA TRP A 134 17.80 -15.79 -7.64
C TRP A 134 16.52 -16.30 -8.33
N ASN A 135 15.75 -17.13 -7.63
CA ASN A 135 14.53 -17.75 -8.15
C ASN A 135 13.37 -16.76 -8.18
N LEU A 136 12.55 -16.83 -9.23
CA LEU A 136 11.31 -16.06 -9.33
C LEU A 136 10.13 -16.85 -8.74
N ASP A 137 9.12 -16.13 -8.26
CA ASP A 137 7.84 -16.71 -7.87
C ASP A 137 7.06 -17.24 -9.09
N SER A 138 5.94 -17.90 -8.85
CA SER A 138 5.11 -18.49 -9.91
C SER A 138 4.53 -17.45 -10.88
N THR A 139 4.50 -16.17 -10.52
CA THR A 139 4.07 -15.08 -11.42
C THR A 139 5.18 -14.62 -12.35
N GLY A 140 6.43 -15.00 -12.07
CA GLY A 140 7.61 -14.55 -12.82
C GLY A 140 7.98 -13.08 -12.59
N GLY A 141 7.34 -12.42 -11.65
CA GLY A 141 7.50 -10.98 -11.43
C GLY A 141 8.25 -10.58 -10.15
N ARG A 142 8.44 -11.52 -9.22
CA ARG A 142 9.05 -11.25 -7.91
C ARG A 142 10.09 -12.32 -7.58
N TYR A 143 11.18 -11.92 -6.94
CA TYR A 143 12.24 -12.81 -6.49
C TYR A 143 11.92 -13.39 -5.12
N LEU A 144 12.10 -14.70 -4.97
CA LEU A 144 11.91 -15.42 -3.72
C LEU A 144 13.17 -15.29 -2.86
N VAL A 145 13.04 -14.66 -1.68
CA VAL A 145 14.20 -14.35 -0.84
C VAL A 145 13.93 -14.59 0.65
N TRP A 146 15.00 -14.90 1.38
CA TRP A 146 15.13 -14.70 2.81
C TRP A 146 15.56 -13.28 3.06
N VAL A 147 14.93 -12.58 4.00
CA VAL A 147 15.27 -11.20 4.38
C VAL A 147 15.87 -11.22 5.78
N TRP A 148 17.09 -10.72 5.85
CA TRP A 148 17.85 -10.59 7.06
C TRP A 148 18.01 -9.11 7.39
N TYR A 149 17.86 -8.77 8.64
CA TYR A 149 18.11 -7.40 9.11
C TYR A 149 18.90 -7.43 10.41
N ARG A 150 19.72 -6.43 10.60
CA ARG A 150 20.50 -6.23 11.84
C ARG A 150 19.92 -5.01 12.54
N PRO A 151 19.31 -5.17 13.73
CA PRO A 151 18.84 -4.03 14.52
C PRO A 151 19.97 -3.07 14.83
N GLU A 152 19.65 -1.78 15.00
CA GLU A 152 20.61 -0.80 15.46
C GLU A 152 21.21 -1.21 16.82
N GLY A 153 22.53 -1.10 16.96
CA GLY A 153 23.25 -1.52 18.18
C GLY A 153 23.41 -3.04 18.37
N SER A 154 23.04 -3.86 17.39
CA SER A 154 23.22 -5.31 17.41
C SER A 154 24.22 -5.76 16.35
N ASP A 155 25.08 -6.74 16.67
CA ASP A 155 25.97 -7.40 15.72
C ASP A 155 25.37 -8.65 15.08
N THR A 156 24.16 -9.04 15.50
CA THR A 156 23.51 -10.28 15.07
C THR A 156 22.37 -10.00 14.09
N TYR A 157 22.38 -10.71 12.96
CA TYR A 157 21.25 -10.71 12.03
C TYR A 157 20.06 -11.48 12.58
N ARG A 158 18.86 -11.02 12.25
CA ARG A 158 17.59 -11.67 12.49
C ARG A 158 16.94 -12.01 11.17
N ASN A 159 16.30 -13.17 11.07
CA ASN A 159 15.55 -13.55 9.89
C ASN A 159 14.11 -13.02 9.98
N LEU A 160 13.76 -12.04 9.14
CA LEU A 160 12.46 -11.39 9.17
C LEU A 160 11.32 -12.34 8.77
N ASN A 161 11.55 -13.26 7.83
CA ASN A 161 10.56 -14.25 7.41
C ASN A 161 10.13 -15.12 8.60
N ILE A 162 11.10 -15.63 9.36
CA ILE A 162 10.84 -16.45 10.55
C ILE A 162 10.22 -15.59 11.67
N GLU A 163 10.63 -14.33 11.80
CA GLU A 163 10.11 -13.43 12.81
C GLU A 163 8.61 -13.09 12.58
N LEU A 164 8.19 -12.98 11.31
CA LEU A 164 6.76 -12.87 10.96
C LEU A 164 5.97 -14.11 11.39
N LEU A 165 6.52 -15.31 11.17
CA LEU A 165 5.87 -16.56 11.57
C LEU A 165 5.76 -16.70 13.09
N GLN A 166 6.84 -16.43 13.84
CA GLN A 166 6.84 -16.58 15.30
C GLN A 166 5.93 -15.59 16.01
N ASN A 167 5.66 -14.42 15.39
CA ASN A 167 4.74 -13.42 15.91
C ASN A 167 3.28 -13.63 15.44
N GLY A 168 3.01 -14.69 14.67
CA GLY A 168 1.68 -14.96 14.14
C GLY A 168 1.19 -13.91 13.14
N LEU A 169 2.11 -13.22 12.46
CA LEU A 169 1.79 -12.20 11.42
C LEU A 169 1.80 -12.79 10.01
N ALA A 170 2.11 -14.08 9.88
CA ALA A 170 2.07 -14.82 8.63
C ALA A 170 1.59 -16.25 8.85
N ILE A 171 1.02 -16.83 7.82
CA ILE A 171 0.78 -18.28 7.73
C ILE A 171 1.90 -18.96 6.93
N ALA A 172 2.00 -20.27 7.03
CA ALA A 172 2.94 -21.06 6.27
C ALA A 172 2.66 -20.98 4.76
N SER A 173 3.72 -20.79 3.97
CA SER A 173 3.68 -20.89 2.52
C SER A 173 4.84 -21.77 2.05
N SER A 174 4.60 -23.04 1.80
CA SER A 174 5.63 -24.07 1.49
C SER A 174 6.79 -24.08 2.49
N SER A 175 6.56 -23.69 3.74
CA SER A 175 7.60 -23.37 4.73
C SER A 175 8.50 -24.57 5.03
N ALA A 176 7.95 -25.79 5.09
CA ALA A 176 8.71 -27.01 5.38
C ALA A 176 9.72 -27.38 4.29
N ASN A 177 9.57 -26.87 3.07
CA ASN A 177 10.36 -27.27 1.90
C ASN A 177 11.54 -26.33 1.60
N ASN A 178 11.77 -25.34 2.46
CA ASN A 178 12.83 -24.34 2.27
C ASN A 178 14.01 -24.66 3.19
N ARG A 179 15.14 -24.00 2.92
CA ARG A 179 16.41 -24.15 3.67
C ARG A 179 16.23 -24.11 5.20
N TYR A 180 15.39 -23.18 5.71
CA TYR A 180 15.14 -23.02 7.15
C TYR A 180 13.78 -23.63 7.57
N GLY A 181 13.29 -24.64 6.84
CA GLY A 181 11.94 -25.21 6.99
C GLY A 181 11.62 -25.68 8.40
N ASP A 182 12.51 -26.43 9.05
CA ASP A 182 12.29 -26.91 10.42
C ASP A 182 12.10 -25.76 11.42
N THR A 183 12.90 -24.72 11.30
CA THR A 183 12.80 -23.53 12.15
C THR A 183 11.50 -22.74 11.86
N CYS A 184 11.10 -22.63 10.60
CA CYS A 184 9.83 -22.05 10.24
C CYS A 184 8.65 -22.79 10.85
N MET A 185 8.66 -24.13 10.75
CA MET A 185 7.58 -24.97 11.32
C MET A 185 7.54 -24.89 12.84
N ALA A 186 8.69 -24.81 13.51
CA ALA A 186 8.76 -24.63 14.96
C ALA A 186 8.24 -23.24 15.38
N ALA A 187 8.57 -22.19 14.65
CA ALA A 187 8.08 -20.84 14.87
C ALA A 187 6.55 -20.74 14.73
N ILE A 188 5.97 -21.36 13.68
CA ILE A 188 4.53 -21.45 13.48
C ILE A 188 3.85 -22.23 14.62
N ALA A 189 4.44 -23.37 15.04
CA ALA A 189 3.91 -24.16 16.13
C ALA A 189 3.86 -23.37 17.45
N GLN A 190 4.89 -22.56 17.71
CA GLN A 190 4.91 -21.64 18.85
C GLN A 190 3.82 -20.59 18.75
N ALA A 191 3.70 -19.89 17.61
CA ALA A 191 2.68 -18.86 17.41
C ALA A 191 1.25 -19.40 17.59
N LYS A 192 1.00 -20.62 17.11
CA LYS A 192 -0.29 -21.33 17.32
C LYS A 192 -0.53 -21.67 18.78
N ARG A 193 0.47 -22.20 19.49
CA ARG A 193 0.40 -22.55 20.92
C ARG A 193 0.12 -21.32 21.78
N GLU A 194 0.78 -20.22 21.46
CA GLU A 194 0.68 -18.94 22.17
C GLU A 194 -0.48 -18.08 21.68
N LYS A 195 -1.20 -18.53 20.66
CA LYS A 195 -2.37 -17.86 20.08
C LYS A 195 -2.05 -16.41 19.67
N LEU A 196 -0.99 -16.23 18.88
CA LEU A 196 -0.54 -14.91 18.41
C LEU A 196 -1.17 -14.55 17.05
N GLY A 197 -1.45 -13.30 16.84
CA GLY A 197 -1.88 -12.71 15.57
C GLY A 197 -2.99 -13.49 14.88
N VAL A 198 -2.75 -13.96 13.64
CA VAL A 198 -3.72 -14.75 12.83
C VAL A 198 -4.12 -16.09 13.48
N HIS A 199 -3.37 -16.56 14.45
CA HIS A 199 -3.65 -17.79 15.21
C HIS A 199 -4.38 -17.52 16.53
N SER A 200 -4.69 -16.25 16.86
CA SER A 200 -5.26 -15.85 18.16
C SER A 200 -6.73 -16.23 18.31
N GLY A 201 -7.47 -16.31 17.22
CA GLY A 201 -8.93 -16.39 17.20
C GLY A 201 -9.61 -15.10 17.68
N LYS A 202 -8.85 -14.03 17.89
CA LYS A 202 -9.34 -12.70 18.28
C LYS A 202 -9.50 -11.82 17.05
N LYS A 203 -10.38 -10.85 17.13
CA LYS A 203 -10.48 -9.79 16.13
C LYS A 203 -9.20 -8.96 16.11
N ASP A 204 -8.76 -8.59 14.91
CA ASP A 204 -7.68 -7.64 14.72
C ASP A 204 -8.15 -6.24 15.13
N PRO A 205 -7.49 -5.56 16.08
CA PRO A 205 -7.87 -4.22 16.49
C PRO A 205 -7.71 -3.17 15.38
N ASP A 206 -6.86 -3.42 14.40
CA ASP A 206 -6.58 -2.50 13.29
C ASP A 206 -7.45 -2.78 12.05
N PHE A 207 -8.32 -3.81 12.11
CA PHE A 207 -9.24 -4.15 11.02
C PHE A 207 -10.64 -3.61 11.29
N TYR A 208 -11.23 -2.95 10.30
CA TYR A 208 -12.57 -2.39 10.43
C TYR A 208 -13.66 -3.44 10.16
N TYR A 209 -14.40 -3.81 11.19
CA TYR A 209 -15.49 -4.80 11.14
C TYR A 209 -16.89 -4.20 10.99
N GLY A 210 -16.99 -2.87 11.02
CA GLY A 210 -18.29 -2.17 10.97
C GLY A 210 -18.89 -2.10 9.57
N ASP A 211 -20.08 -1.51 9.52
CA ASP A 211 -20.73 -1.13 8.27
C ASP A 211 -19.95 -0.01 7.59
N ALA A 212 -20.15 0.15 6.29
CA ALA A 212 -19.53 1.24 5.56
C ALA A 212 -20.02 2.59 6.08
N VAL A 213 -19.11 3.53 6.30
CA VAL A 213 -19.45 4.90 6.63
C VAL A 213 -19.92 5.59 5.34
N GLU A 214 -21.17 6.04 5.31
CA GLU A 214 -21.71 6.80 4.17
C GLU A 214 -21.13 8.21 4.17
N LEU A 215 -20.51 8.60 3.07
CA LEU A 215 -19.84 9.88 2.89
C LEU A 215 -20.12 10.47 1.52
N THR A 216 -20.10 11.78 1.42
CA THR A 216 -19.91 12.46 0.13
C THR A 216 -18.42 12.37 -0.28
N LEU A 217 -18.13 12.52 -1.58
CA LEU A 217 -16.73 12.58 -2.03
C LEU A 217 -15.97 13.77 -1.45
N ARG A 218 -16.66 14.89 -1.13
CA ARG A 218 -16.07 16.02 -0.40
C ARG A 218 -15.62 15.61 1.00
N GLU A 219 -16.54 15.04 1.80
CA GLU A 219 -16.21 14.59 3.16
C GLU A 219 -15.09 13.58 3.16
N LEU A 220 -15.11 12.63 2.23
CA LEU A 220 -14.03 11.66 2.07
C LEU A 220 -12.70 12.33 1.74
N ARG A 221 -12.66 13.22 0.74
CA ARG A 221 -11.44 13.91 0.29
C ARG A 221 -10.83 14.77 1.38
N CYS A 222 -11.65 15.46 2.16
CA CYS A 222 -11.20 16.30 3.28
C CYS A 222 -10.69 15.48 4.49
N ASN A 223 -10.95 14.16 4.56
CA ASN A 223 -10.72 13.36 5.76
C ASN A 223 -10.03 12.01 5.47
N LEU A 224 -9.29 11.89 4.37
CA LEU A 224 -8.67 10.63 3.92
C LEU A 224 -7.82 9.96 5.01
N ALA A 225 -7.01 10.74 5.72
CA ALA A 225 -6.15 10.21 6.79
C ALA A 225 -6.97 9.63 7.97
N LYS A 226 -8.08 10.29 8.34
CA LYS A 226 -9.00 9.83 9.39
C LYS A 226 -9.65 8.50 9.03
N TYR A 227 -10.06 8.34 7.77
CA TYR A 227 -10.72 7.12 7.30
C TYR A 227 -9.76 6.04 6.80
N ASN A 228 -8.44 6.25 6.87
CA ASN A 228 -7.46 5.25 6.43
C ASN A 228 -7.69 3.90 7.10
N GLY A 229 -7.98 2.88 6.28
CA GLY A 229 -8.35 1.54 6.70
C GLY A 229 -9.80 1.33 7.09
N SER A 230 -10.61 2.37 7.11
CA SER A 230 -12.05 2.25 7.32
C SER A 230 -12.76 1.88 6.03
N LYS A 231 -13.87 1.16 6.16
CA LYS A 231 -14.79 0.91 5.05
C LYS A 231 -15.71 2.12 4.87
N VAL A 232 -15.77 2.63 3.67
CA VAL A 232 -16.60 3.80 3.31
C VAL A 232 -17.52 3.47 2.14
N ALA A 233 -18.61 4.20 2.02
CA ALA A 233 -19.49 4.16 0.88
C ALA A 233 -19.79 5.57 0.38
N PHE A 234 -19.78 5.77 -0.93
CA PHE A 234 -20.03 7.06 -1.58
C PHE A 234 -20.52 6.86 -3.01
N GLU A 235 -21.03 7.93 -3.60
CA GLU A 235 -21.52 7.92 -4.97
C GLU A 235 -20.74 8.87 -5.87
N GLY A 236 -20.68 8.55 -7.16
CA GLY A 236 -20.10 9.41 -8.17
C GLY A 236 -20.23 8.83 -9.57
N VAL A 237 -19.63 9.53 -10.53
CA VAL A 237 -19.56 9.12 -11.95
C VAL A 237 -18.16 8.57 -12.23
N ILE A 238 -18.09 7.42 -12.85
CA ILE A 238 -16.83 6.82 -13.32
C ILE A 238 -16.35 7.59 -14.55
N THR A 239 -15.18 8.23 -14.45
CA THR A 239 -14.71 9.17 -15.46
C THR A 239 -13.62 8.63 -16.36
N LYS A 240 -12.76 7.76 -15.82
CA LYS A 240 -11.63 7.20 -16.57
C LYS A 240 -11.23 5.83 -16.07
N ASN A 241 -10.83 4.97 -16.99
CA ASN A 241 -10.19 3.70 -16.69
C ASN A 241 -8.67 3.84 -16.78
N SER A 242 -7.93 3.27 -15.83
CA SER A 242 -6.47 3.28 -15.80
C SER A 242 -5.93 2.00 -15.18
N ASN A 243 -5.43 1.10 -16.03
CA ASN A 243 -4.93 -0.22 -15.64
C ASN A 243 -5.97 -1.03 -14.83
N SER A 244 -5.63 -1.37 -13.57
CA SER A 244 -6.50 -2.14 -12.66
C SER A 244 -7.32 -1.25 -11.74
N GLY A 245 -7.69 -0.05 -12.18
CA GLY A 245 -8.45 0.92 -11.42
C GLY A 245 -9.24 1.90 -12.27
N VAL A 246 -10.07 2.68 -11.62
CA VAL A 246 -10.89 3.74 -12.24
C VAL A 246 -10.84 5.00 -11.42
N TYR A 247 -11.08 6.14 -12.06
CA TYR A 247 -11.33 7.42 -11.40
C TYR A 247 -12.84 7.63 -11.30
N ILE A 248 -13.26 8.20 -10.18
CA ILE A 248 -14.64 8.58 -9.92
C ILE A 248 -14.68 10.01 -9.41
N GLU A 249 -15.67 10.78 -9.83
CA GLU A 249 -15.90 12.14 -9.33
C GLU A 249 -17.37 12.43 -9.09
N ASN A 250 -17.64 13.39 -8.20
CA ASN A 250 -18.98 13.93 -7.99
C ASN A 250 -18.92 15.43 -7.72
N TYR A 251 -19.96 16.13 -8.19
CA TYR A 251 -20.11 17.55 -7.96
C TYR A 251 -20.68 17.83 -6.56
N ASP A 252 -20.12 18.83 -5.90
CA ASP A 252 -20.61 19.35 -4.63
C ASP A 252 -21.11 20.79 -4.83
N ALA A 253 -22.40 20.98 -4.61
CA ALA A 253 -23.04 22.26 -4.86
C ALA A 253 -22.73 23.35 -3.82
N GLU A 254 -22.32 22.96 -2.59
CA GLU A 254 -21.97 23.95 -1.56
C GLU A 254 -20.65 24.65 -1.87
N THR A 255 -19.70 23.91 -2.41
CA THR A 255 -18.35 24.45 -2.72
C THR A 255 -18.19 24.80 -4.19
N ASP A 256 -19.19 24.51 -5.04
CA ASP A 256 -19.15 24.62 -6.51
C ASP A 256 -17.92 23.92 -7.10
N ARG A 257 -17.58 22.70 -6.60
CA ARG A 257 -16.40 21.93 -6.99
C ARG A 257 -16.73 20.46 -7.24
N TYR A 258 -15.87 19.82 -8.03
CA TYR A 258 -15.84 18.36 -8.13
C TYR A 258 -14.80 17.81 -7.16
N TYR A 259 -15.13 16.68 -6.54
CA TYR A 259 -14.25 15.88 -5.70
C TYR A 259 -14.15 14.49 -6.29
N GLY A 260 -12.96 13.94 -6.32
CA GLY A 260 -12.69 12.65 -6.93
C GLY A 260 -11.85 11.75 -6.05
N ILE A 261 -11.76 10.48 -6.41
CA ILE A 261 -10.82 9.53 -5.83
C ILE A 261 -10.51 8.41 -6.84
N TYR A 262 -9.28 7.91 -6.80
CA TYR A 262 -8.89 6.71 -7.54
C TYR A 262 -9.37 5.46 -6.80
N ILE A 263 -9.93 4.51 -7.54
CA ILE A 263 -10.42 3.22 -7.06
C ILE A 263 -9.55 2.13 -7.66
N TYR A 264 -8.80 1.42 -6.82
CA TYR A 264 -8.05 0.24 -7.22
C TYR A 264 -8.89 -1.00 -7.00
N TYR A 265 -9.31 -1.69 -8.07
CA TYR A 265 -10.06 -2.94 -8.00
C TYR A 265 -9.18 -4.18 -8.20
N GLY A 266 -7.95 -4.03 -8.68
CA GLY A 266 -7.00 -5.12 -8.87
C GLY A 266 -7.55 -6.23 -9.76
N TYR A 267 -7.45 -7.46 -9.27
CA TYR A 267 -7.98 -8.66 -9.93
C TYR A 267 -9.22 -9.22 -9.22
N GLY A 268 -9.78 -8.50 -8.25
CA GLY A 268 -10.84 -8.98 -7.36
C GLY A 268 -12.25 -8.90 -7.93
N LEU A 269 -12.46 -8.08 -8.97
CA LEU A 269 -13.75 -7.93 -9.64
C LEU A 269 -13.73 -8.57 -11.02
N THR A 270 -14.83 -9.25 -11.37
CA THR A 270 -15.04 -9.86 -12.69
C THR A 270 -16.49 -9.69 -13.13
N GLY A 271 -16.76 -9.83 -14.43
CA GLY A 271 -18.11 -9.81 -15.00
C GLY A 271 -18.89 -8.56 -14.60
N GLU A 272 -20.13 -8.73 -14.12
CA GLU A 272 -21.04 -7.64 -13.74
C GLU A 272 -20.42 -6.62 -12.77
N GLY A 273 -19.52 -7.07 -11.87
CA GLY A 273 -18.82 -6.17 -10.97
C GLY A 273 -17.92 -5.17 -11.70
N LEU A 274 -17.25 -5.61 -12.77
CA LEU A 274 -16.47 -4.72 -13.64
C LEU A 274 -17.36 -3.81 -14.49
N ASP A 275 -18.50 -4.33 -14.96
CA ASP A 275 -19.44 -3.55 -15.78
C ASP A 275 -19.99 -2.35 -15.02
N ILE A 276 -20.15 -2.45 -13.70
CA ILE A 276 -20.55 -1.34 -12.82
C ILE A 276 -19.52 -0.20 -12.91
N LEU A 277 -18.24 -0.52 -13.03
CA LEU A 277 -17.12 0.45 -13.08
C LEU A 277 -16.85 0.98 -14.52
N SER A 278 -17.74 0.74 -15.46
CA SER A 278 -17.59 1.29 -16.82
C SER A 278 -17.67 2.82 -16.80
N VAL A 279 -16.82 3.46 -17.60
CA VAL A 279 -16.80 4.93 -17.77
C VAL A 279 -18.18 5.41 -18.20
N GLY A 280 -18.66 6.49 -17.60
CA GLY A 280 -19.99 7.04 -17.80
C GLY A 280 -21.07 6.47 -16.88
N ASN A 281 -20.82 5.44 -16.10
CA ASN A 281 -21.76 4.96 -15.11
C ASN A 281 -21.73 5.85 -13.85
N ARG A 282 -22.91 6.16 -13.31
CA ARG A 282 -23.08 6.61 -11.93
C ARG A 282 -23.14 5.36 -11.05
N ALA A 283 -22.28 5.30 -10.05
CA ALA A 283 -22.15 4.14 -9.19
C ALA A 283 -22.09 4.52 -7.71
N ARG A 284 -22.63 3.66 -6.85
CA ARG A 284 -22.33 3.63 -5.42
C ARG A 284 -21.15 2.67 -5.22
N ILE A 285 -20.12 3.18 -4.64
CA ILE A 285 -18.89 2.44 -4.33
C ILE A 285 -18.86 2.12 -2.83
N VAL A 286 -18.47 0.89 -2.51
CA VAL A 286 -18.17 0.45 -1.15
C VAL A 286 -16.78 -0.16 -1.16
N GLY A 287 -15.88 0.37 -0.35
CA GLY A 287 -14.50 -0.10 -0.29
C GLY A 287 -13.76 0.46 0.92
N SER A 288 -12.51 0.09 1.08
CA SER A 288 -11.66 0.58 2.17
C SER A 288 -10.76 1.70 1.70
N VAL A 289 -10.66 2.77 2.48
CA VAL A 289 -9.66 3.83 2.26
C VAL A 289 -8.28 3.26 2.55
N GLN A 290 -7.36 3.44 1.65
CA GLN A 290 -6.00 2.92 1.74
C GLN A 290 -4.99 3.98 1.34
N PHE A 291 -3.99 4.23 2.19
CA PHE A 291 -2.81 4.99 1.79
C PHE A 291 -1.89 4.11 0.94
N TYR A 292 -1.62 4.53 -0.28
CA TYR A 292 -0.71 3.86 -1.20
C TYR A 292 0.69 4.47 -1.08
N GLU A 293 1.55 3.81 -0.32
CA GLU A 293 2.91 4.27 0.04
C GLU A 293 3.77 4.63 -1.19
N ALA A 294 3.72 3.78 -2.25
CA ALA A 294 4.55 3.99 -3.44
C ALA A 294 4.15 5.23 -4.26
N GLY A 295 2.90 5.65 -4.18
CA GLY A 295 2.39 6.85 -4.85
C GLY A 295 2.26 8.05 -3.92
N GLY A 296 2.39 7.88 -2.60
CA GLY A 296 2.17 8.93 -1.62
C GLY A 296 0.72 9.45 -1.59
N THR A 297 -0.25 8.64 -2.05
CA THR A 297 -1.65 9.05 -2.23
C THR A 297 -2.62 8.08 -1.57
N TYR A 298 -3.86 8.51 -1.37
CA TYR A 298 -4.95 7.64 -0.93
C TYR A 298 -5.74 7.11 -2.11
N GLN A 299 -6.22 5.89 -1.99
CA GLN A 299 -7.09 5.21 -2.94
C GLN A 299 -8.18 4.43 -2.21
N ILE A 300 -9.21 4.01 -2.94
CA ILE A 300 -10.19 3.04 -2.46
C ILE A 300 -9.82 1.66 -2.99
N SER A 301 -9.88 0.65 -2.13
CA SER A 301 -9.59 -0.74 -2.48
C SER A 301 -10.57 -1.70 -1.80
N GLY A 302 -10.43 -3.01 -2.06
CA GLY A 302 -11.24 -4.02 -1.39
C GLY A 302 -12.72 -4.03 -1.81
N LEU A 303 -13.01 -3.63 -3.04
CA LEU A 303 -14.36 -3.65 -3.59
C LEU A 303 -14.90 -5.09 -3.67
N THR A 304 -16.19 -5.24 -3.43
CA THR A 304 -16.87 -6.54 -3.58
C THR A 304 -18.14 -6.41 -4.41
N TYR A 305 -18.40 -7.47 -5.20
CA TYR A 305 -19.68 -7.66 -5.86
C TYR A 305 -20.09 -9.13 -5.75
N ARG A 306 -21.24 -9.37 -5.17
CA ARG A 306 -21.81 -10.71 -4.95
C ARG A 306 -23.12 -10.83 -5.72
N ALA A 307 -23.08 -11.34 -6.94
CA ALA A 307 -24.25 -11.49 -7.80
C ALA A 307 -25.36 -12.32 -7.15
N MET A 308 -25.01 -13.34 -6.33
CA MET A 308 -25.97 -14.18 -5.60
C MET A 308 -26.59 -13.46 -4.38
N LYS A 309 -26.15 -12.28 -4.03
CA LYS A 309 -26.66 -11.45 -2.93
C LYS A 309 -26.72 -9.99 -3.38
N PRO A 310 -27.58 -9.64 -4.32
CA PRO A 310 -27.60 -8.30 -4.93
C PRO A 310 -27.91 -7.19 -3.93
N ASP A 311 -28.65 -7.51 -2.86
CA ASP A 311 -28.99 -6.55 -1.80
C ASP A 311 -27.95 -6.44 -0.68
N ASP A 312 -26.79 -7.10 -0.80
CA ASP A 312 -25.70 -6.97 0.18
C ASP A 312 -25.26 -5.48 0.23
N PRO A 313 -25.34 -4.82 1.40
CA PRO A 313 -25.00 -3.41 1.53
C PRO A 313 -23.51 -3.12 1.21
N ASN A 314 -22.68 -4.15 1.22
CA ASN A 314 -21.25 -4.04 0.86
C ASN A 314 -20.98 -4.20 -0.65
N ASN A 315 -21.99 -4.49 -1.45
CA ASN A 315 -21.81 -4.51 -2.90
C ASN A 315 -21.65 -3.10 -3.47
N ILE A 316 -20.79 -2.99 -4.48
CA ILE A 316 -20.86 -1.85 -5.40
C ILE A 316 -22.14 -1.97 -6.25
N LYS A 317 -22.74 -0.83 -6.63
CA LYS A 317 -24.00 -0.81 -7.39
C LYS A 317 -23.95 0.24 -8.49
N LYS A 318 -24.43 -0.10 -9.69
CA LYS A 318 -24.76 0.87 -10.71
C LYS A 318 -26.07 1.57 -10.31
N LEU A 319 -26.06 2.90 -10.27
CA LEU A 319 -27.22 3.73 -9.94
C LEU A 319 -27.93 4.27 -11.17
N GLY A 320 -27.22 4.30 -12.29
CA GLY A 320 -27.74 4.78 -13.57
C GLY A 320 -26.60 5.11 -14.52
N ASP A 321 -26.97 5.67 -15.67
CA ASP A 321 -26.01 6.25 -16.59
C ASP A 321 -25.67 7.66 -16.11
N GLY A 322 -24.38 8.00 -16.13
CA GLY A 322 -23.86 9.33 -15.84
C GLY A 322 -23.42 10.02 -17.12
N ALA A 323 -22.95 11.24 -16.96
CA ALA A 323 -22.23 11.93 -18.03
C ALA A 323 -20.78 11.45 -18.07
N GLU A 324 -20.08 11.74 -19.16
CA GLU A 324 -18.61 11.71 -19.16
C GLU A 324 -18.08 12.67 -18.08
N GLY A 325 -16.76 12.58 -17.73
CA GLY A 325 -16.13 13.47 -16.76
C GLY A 325 -16.40 14.95 -17.05
N ALA A 326 -16.53 15.76 -16.00
CA ALA A 326 -16.92 17.17 -16.09
C ALA A 326 -15.92 18.02 -16.89
N TYR A 327 -14.63 17.64 -16.85
CA TYR A 327 -13.52 18.35 -17.49
C TYR A 327 -13.60 19.89 -17.23
N ARG A 328 -13.87 20.24 -15.97
CA ARG A 328 -14.03 21.63 -15.59
C ARG A 328 -12.75 22.41 -15.86
N LYS A 329 -12.89 23.60 -16.44
CA LYS A 329 -11.74 24.50 -16.65
C LYS A 329 -11.12 24.90 -15.31
N ILE A 330 -9.81 24.75 -15.18
CA ILE A 330 -9.08 25.25 -14.02
C ILE A 330 -8.68 26.71 -14.20
N ASP A 331 -8.61 27.42 -13.07
CA ASP A 331 -7.82 28.64 -12.96
C ASP A 331 -6.38 28.22 -12.62
N PRO A 332 -5.37 28.59 -13.43
CA PRO A 332 -3.99 28.15 -13.21
C PRO A 332 -3.41 28.61 -11.86
N ALA A 333 -3.69 29.86 -11.46
CA ALA A 333 -3.19 30.38 -10.19
C ALA A 333 -3.85 29.69 -8.98
N ASP A 334 -5.17 29.42 -9.04
CA ASP A 334 -5.87 28.62 -8.02
C ASP A 334 -5.34 27.20 -7.97
N PHE A 335 -5.08 26.56 -9.13
CA PHE A 335 -4.50 25.23 -9.18
C PHE A 335 -3.10 25.18 -8.55
N ALA A 336 -2.24 26.12 -8.85
CA ALA A 336 -0.85 26.11 -8.40
C ALA A 336 -0.68 26.49 -6.93
N ALA A 337 -1.44 27.47 -6.43
CA ALA A 337 -1.23 28.06 -5.11
C ALA A 337 -2.53 28.38 -4.33
N GLY A 338 -3.70 28.15 -4.93
CA GLY A 338 -4.98 28.43 -4.29
C GLY A 338 -5.22 27.55 -3.07
N LYS A 339 -6.00 28.09 -2.13
CA LYS A 339 -6.35 27.44 -0.89
C LYS A 339 -7.83 27.64 -0.59
N LEU A 340 -8.42 26.65 0.06
CA LEU A 340 -9.81 26.69 0.49
C LEU A 340 -9.93 26.14 1.92
N THR A 341 -10.63 26.86 2.78
CA THR A 341 -10.93 26.41 4.13
C THR A 341 -12.26 25.69 4.15
N LEU A 342 -12.26 24.44 4.57
CA LEU A 342 -13.43 23.59 4.68
C LEU A 342 -13.52 22.97 6.08
N ALA A 343 -14.72 22.59 6.50
CA ALA A 343 -14.89 21.81 7.71
C ALA A 343 -14.40 20.37 7.49
N ASP A 344 -13.59 19.87 8.42
CA ASP A 344 -13.25 18.45 8.50
C ASP A 344 -14.39 17.63 9.13
N ALA A 345 -14.21 16.32 9.26
CA ALA A 345 -15.21 15.42 9.84
C ALA A 345 -15.49 15.66 11.33
N ASP A 346 -14.65 16.45 12.02
CA ASP A 346 -14.82 16.83 13.43
C ASP A 346 -15.40 18.25 13.54
N GLY A 347 -15.70 18.90 12.41
CA GLY A 347 -16.24 20.25 12.33
C GLY A 347 -15.20 21.37 12.48
N ASN A 348 -13.90 21.04 12.45
CA ASN A 348 -12.85 22.04 12.52
C ASN A 348 -12.60 22.66 11.14
N ALA A 349 -12.36 23.96 11.10
CA ALA A 349 -11.96 24.66 9.88
C ALA A 349 -10.52 24.29 9.51
N THR A 350 -10.35 23.59 8.40
CA THR A 350 -9.06 23.09 7.89
C THR A 350 -8.77 23.72 6.52
N GLU A 351 -7.58 24.23 6.33
CA GLU A 351 -7.11 24.80 5.06
C GLU A 351 -6.54 23.69 4.17
N PHE A 352 -7.02 23.62 2.93
CA PHE A 352 -6.58 22.69 1.90
C PHE A 352 -6.03 23.43 0.69
N MET A 353 -5.00 22.90 0.05
CA MET A 353 -4.58 23.33 -1.29
C MET A 353 -5.70 23.01 -2.29
N SER A 354 -6.00 23.94 -3.20
CA SER A 354 -7.01 23.74 -4.25
C SER A 354 -6.71 22.50 -5.09
N ALA A 355 -5.46 22.27 -5.50
CA ALA A 355 -5.06 21.09 -6.25
C ALA A 355 -5.27 19.78 -5.46
N ALA A 356 -5.07 19.78 -4.13
CA ALA A 356 -5.33 18.63 -3.28
C ALA A 356 -6.81 18.24 -3.27
N LEU A 357 -7.70 19.22 -3.27
CA LEU A 357 -9.13 19.00 -3.34
C LEU A 357 -9.59 18.52 -4.73
N MET A 358 -8.90 18.97 -5.80
CA MET A 358 -9.15 18.56 -7.19
C MET A 358 -8.50 17.22 -7.55
N MET A 359 -7.71 16.62 -6.67
CA MET A 359 -7.04 15.35 -6.92
C MET A 359 -8.02 14.27 -7.42
N ASP A 360 -7.61 13.52 -8.45
CA ASP A 360 -8.39 12.46 -9.11
C ASP A 360 -9.64 12.95 -9.88
N THR A 361 -9.88 14.27 -10.02
CA THR A 361 -10.97 14.82 -10.84
C THR A 361 -10.53 15.14 -12.25
N THR A 362 -11.50 15.16 -13.17
CA THR A 362 -11.29 15.56 -14.56
C THR A 362 -11.22 17.07 -14.69
N VAL A 363 -10.20 17.57 -15.41
CA VAL A 363 -9.95 19.00 -15.60
C VAL A 363 -9.60 19.35 -17.05
N THR A 364 -9.81 20.60 -17.41
CA THR A 364 -9.31 21.22 -18.65
C THR A 364 -8.40 22.38 -18.27
N ALA A 365 -7.18 22.38 -18.81
CA ALA A 365 -6.26 23.53 -18.75
C ALA A 365 -6.04 24.06 -20.15
N GLU A 366 -6.28 25.36 -20.34
CA GLU A 366 -6.27 25.99 -21.65
C GLU A 366 -5.04 26.89 -21.84
N ASP A 367 -4.67 27.06 -23.10
CA ASP A 367 -3.65 28.03 -23.55
C ASP A 367 -2.28 27.87 -22.86
N LEU A 368 -1.91 26.66 -22.54
CA LEU A 368 -0.64 26.34 -21.90
C LEU A 368 0.52 26.38 -22.92
N LYS A 369 1.47 27.29 -22.76
CA LYS A 369 2.69 27.37 -23.57
C LYS A 369 3.67 26.30 -23.07
N VAL A 370 3.96 25.31 -23.88
CA VAL A 370 4.97 24.28 -23.60
C VAL A 370 6.36 24.91 -23.67
N THR A 371 7.10 24.88 -22.58
CA THR A 371 8.44 25.48 -22.45
C THR A 371 9.54 24.45 -22.39
N LYS A 372 9.23 23.22 -21.93
CA LYS A 372 10.20 22.11 -21.86
C LYS A 372 9.46 20.78 -21.90
N ILE A 373 10.06 19.80 -22.55
CA ILE A 373 9.56 18.41 -22.56
C ILE A 373 10.69 17.46 -22.12
N TYR A 374 10.37 16.61 -21.16
CA TYR A 374 11.18 15.45 -20.81
C TYR A 374 10.43 14.20 -21.29
N THR A 375 11.10 13.33 -22.02
CA THR A 375 10.55 12.03 -22.45
C THR A 375 11.22 10.91 -21.66
N THR A 376 10.44 10.00 -21.11
CA THR A 376 10.95 8.80 -20.44
C THR A 376 11.65 7.88 -21.44
N THR A 377 12.94 7.63 -21.25
CA THR A 377 13.78 6.88 -22.21
C THR A 377 14.22 5.50 -21.71
N SER A 378 14.06 5.21 -20.40
CA SER A 378 14.50 3.95 -19.82
C SER A 378 13.77 2.75 -20.44
N ASP A 379 14.54 1.79 -20.93
CA ASP A 379 14.02 0.55 -21.54
C ASP A 379 13.32 -0.37 -20.51
N SER A 380 13.68 -0.26 -19.23
CA SER A 380 13.03 -0.99 -18.16
C SER A 380 11.70 -0.39 -17.70
N SER A 381 11.36 0.81 -18.18
CA SER A 381 10.13 1.50 -17.77
C SER A 381 8.97 1.14 -18.70
N SER A 382 7.85 0.69 -18.12
CA SER A 382 6.58 0.56 -18.84
C SER A 382 6.03 1.89 -19.38
N GLN A 383 6.61 3.02 -18.96
CA GLN A 383 6.28 4.38 -19.37
C GLN A 383 7.28 4.95 -20.38
N LYS A 384 8.12 4.11 -21.03
CA LYS A 384 9.03 4.57 -22.10
C LYS A 384 8.26 5.25 -23.22
N GLY A 385 8.59 6.49 -23.53
CA GLY A 385 7.88 7.33 -24.50
C GLY A 385 6.85 8.28 -23.90
N ALA A 386 6.50 8.14 -22.62
CA ALA A 386 5.65 9.11 -21.93
C ALA A 386 6.38 10.44 -21.68
N MET A 387 5.67 11.56 -21.77
CA MET A 387 6.24 12.89 -21.69
C MET A 387 5.84 13.62 -20.40
N THR A 388 6.76 14.37 -19.83
CA THR A 388 6.50 15.40 -18.81
C THR A 388 6.75 16.75 -19.45
N MET A 389 5.72 17.57 -19.56
CA MET A 389 5.78 18.90 -20.17
C MET A 389 5.69 19.95 -19.07
N SER A 390 6.69 20.84 -19.00
CA SER A 390 6.58 22.09 -18.24
C SER A 390 5.87 23.08 -19.13
N CYS A 391 4.80 23.67 -18.63
CA CYS A 391 3.97 24.60 -19.38
C CYS A 391 3.79 25.88 -18.58
N THR A 392 3.69 27.02 -19.26
CA THR A 392 3.35 28.32 -18.68
C THR A 392 1.96 28.72 -19.15
N ALA A 393 1.08 29.00 -18.22
CA ALA A 393 -0.26 29.53 -18.49
C ALA A 393 -0.22 31.01 -18.88
N PRO A 394 -1.30 31.59 -19.44
CA PRO A 394 -1.32 33.00 -19.86
C PRO A 394 -1.01 34.02 -18.76
N ASP A 395 -1.31 33.69 -17.51
CA ASP A 395 -1.01 34.51 -16.32
C ASP A 395 0.43 34.37 -15.80
N GLY A 396 1.24 33.54 -16.45
CA GLY A 396 2.61 33.21 -16.05
C GLY A 396 2.75 32.05 -15.08
N THR A 397 1.65 31.42 -14.66
CA THR A 397 1.66 30.28 -13.74
C THR A 397 2.24 29.04 -14.43
N GLU A 398 3.10 28.33 -13.71
CA GLU A 398 3.67 27.07 -14.19
C GLU A 398 2.75 25.89 -13.89
N ILE A 399 2.47 25.07 -14.92
CA ILE A 399 1.66 23.85 -14.85
C ILE A 399 2.46 22.70 -15.43
N THR A 400 2.52 21.60 -14.70
CA THR A 400 3.10 20.35 -15.21
C THR A 400 2.02 19.48 -15.82
N VAL A 401 2.27 19.02 -17.06
CA VAL A 401 1.42 18.04 -17.76
C VAL A 401 2.20 16.75 -17.94
N ARG A 402 1.68 15.65 -17.43
CA ARG A 402 2.25 14.30 -17.58
C ARG A 402 1.38 13.48 -18.52
N THR A 403 1.97 12.89 -19.56
CA THR A 403 1.23 12.00 -20.46
C THR A 403 1.44 10.53 -20.10
N ALA A 404 0.48 9.67 -20.45
CA ALA A 404 0.75 8.27 -20.72
C ALA A 404 1.64 8.15 -21.99
N VAL A 405 1.99 6.94 -22.39
CA VAL A 405 2.57 6.74 -23.74
C VAL A 405 1.45 6.97 -24.75
N LEU A 406 1.52 8.11 -25.44
CA LEU A 406 0.49 8.51 -26.40
C LEU A 406 0.72 7.84 -27.77
N THR A 407 -0.36 7.46 -28.43
CA THR A 407 -0.35 6.98 -29.81
C THR A 407 -1.26 7.85 -30.68
N ASP A 408 -0.87 8.04 -31.95
CA ASP A 408 -1.72 8.68 -32.95
C ASP A 408 -2.79 7.72 -33.50
N GLY A 409 -3.64 8.21 -34.40
CA GLY A 409 -4.70 7.42 -35.01
C GLY A 409 -4.21 6.21 -35.82
N ASN A 410 -2.91 6.10 -36.11
CA ASN A 410 -2.27 4.97 -36.80
C ASN A 410 -1.52 4.03 -35.85
N GLY A 411 -1.61 4.27 -34.52
CA GLY A 411 -0.93 3.48 -33.51
C GLY A 411 0.56 3.81 -33.33
N LYS A 412 1.08 4.87 -33.99
CA LYS A 412 2.47 5.31 -33.83
C LYS A 412 2.60 6.18 -32.56
N THR A 413 3.66 5.94 -31.81
CA THR A 413 3.97 6.76 -30.62
C THR A 413 4.16 8.22 -30.98
N VAL A 414 3.45 9.10 -30.29
CA VAL A 414 3.57 10.56 -30.40
C VAL A 414 4.84 11.00 -29.69
N THR A 415 5.66 11.79 -30.38
CA THR A 415 6.96 12.25 -29.89
C THR A 415 6.91 13.73 -29.49
N ALA A 416 7.92 14.20 -28.76
CA ALA A 416 7.97 15.55 -28.16
C ALA A 416 7.85 16.68 -29.20
N ASP A 417 8.38 16.50 -30.40
CA ASP A 417 8.35 17.48 -31.50
C ASP A 417 6.93 17.93 -31.90
N VAL A 418 5.92 17.09 -31.59
CA VAL A 418 4.51 17.43 -31.82
C VAL A 418 4.07 18.60 -30.96
N TYR A 419 4.60 18.73 -29.75
CA TYR A 419 4.14 19.72 -28.76
C TYR A 419 5.20 20.76 -28.38
N ASP A 420 6.48 20.51 -28.70
CA ASP A 420 7.58 21.37 -28.26
C ASP A 420 7.41 22.81 -28.77
N GLY A 421 7.51 23.76 -27.85
CA GLY A 421 7.34 25.18 -28.09
C GLY A 421 5.94 25.61 -28.56
N LYS A 422 4.93 24.76 -28.52
CA LYS A 422 3.54 25.08 -28.93
C LYS A 422 2.69 25.48 -27.73
N THR A 423 1.56 26.11 -28.02
CA THR A 423 0.51 26.36 -27.05
C THR A 423 -0.53 25.24 -27.18
N ILE A 424 -0.91 24.63 -26.04
CA ILE A 424 -1.81 23.49 -26.01
C ILE A 424 -2.96 23.72 -25.03
N THR A 425 -4.09 23.10 -25.30
CA THR A 425 -5.18 22.89 -24.34
C THR A 425 -5.23 21.41 -24.01
N VAL A 426 -5.27 21.06 -22.74
CA VAL A 426 -5.27 19.67 -22.28
C VAL A 426 -6.51 19.34 -21.47
N LYS A 427 -7.04 18.14 -21.70
CA LYS A 427 -7.99 17.46 -20.83
C LYS A 427 -7.30 16.33 -20.10
N GLY A 428 -7.45 16.26 -18.78
CA GLY A 428 -6.74 15.28 -18.00
C GLY A 428 -7.34 15.08 -16.63
N ILE A 429 -6.60 14.39 -15.78
CA ILE A 429 -6.95 14.15 -14.38
C ILE A 429 -5.87 14.76 -13.51
N VAL A 430 -6.27 15.41 -12.42
CA VAL A 430 -5.32 15.92 -11.42
C VAL A 430 -4.65 14.73 -10.72
N ASP A 431 -3.35 14.74 -10.72
CA ASP A 431 -2.48 13.66 -10.21
C ASP A 431 -1.39 14.24 -9.32
N LEU A 432 -0.83 13.44 -8.43
CA LEU A 432 0.29 13.79 -7.56
C LEU A 432 1.50 12.91 -7.91
N TYR A 433 2.63 13.54 -8.16
CA TYR A 433 3.88 12.84 -8.37
C TYR A 433 5.03 13.56 -7.66
N ASP A 434 5.77 12.83 -6.85
CA ASP A 434 6.91 13.34 -6.08
C ASP A 434 6.59 14.65 -5.32
N GLY A 435 5.42 14.69 -4.67
CA GLY A 435 4.95 15.83 -3.90
C GLY A 435 4.43 17.02 -4.71
N SER A 436 4.39 16.92 -6.05
CA SER A 436 3.94 17.99 -6.94
C SER A 436 2.66 17.61 -7.68
N TYR A 437 1.68 18.52 -7.71
CA TYR A 437 0.45 18.32 -8.47
C TYR A 437 0.70 18.54 -9.97
N GLN A 438 0.09 17.70 -10.78
CA GLN A 438 0.21 17.72 -12.23
C GLN A 438 -1.11 17.34 -12.90
N ILE A 439 -1.24 17.60 -14.19
CA ILE A 439 -2.37 17.13 -14.99
C ILE A 439 -1.92 15.92 -15.79
N ARG A 440 -2.54 14.77 -15.55
CA ARG A 440 -2.23 13.53 -16.25
C ARG A 440 -3.14 13.32 -17.44
N VAL A 441 -2.55 13.16 -18.63
CA VAL A 441 -3.24 12.97 -19.91
C VAL A 441 -3.05 11.54 -20.39
N PHE A 442 -4.11 10.90 -20.88
CA PHE A 442 -4.12 9.47 -21.23
C PHE A 442 -4.20 9.20 -22.73
N SER A 443 -4.66 10.18 -23.52
CA SER A 443 -4.86 10.04 -24.95
C SER A 443 -4.32 11.25 -25.71
N ALA A 444 -3.79 11.04 -26.92
CA ALA A 444 -3.39 12.14 -27.78
C ALA A 444 -4.57 13.08 -28.16
N ASN A 445 -5.78 12.54 -28.21
CA ASN A 445 -7.00 13.31 -28.46
C ASN A 445 -7.37 14.29 -27.34
N ASP A 446 -6.80 14.07 -26.15
CA ASP A 446 -7.01 14.95 -25.00
C ASP A 446 -6.06 16.18 -25.00
N ILE A 447 -5.19 16.30 -26.02
CA ILE A 447 -4.28 17.44 -26.23
C ILE A 447 -4.60 18.11 -27.56
N VAL A 448 -5.07 19.34 -27.50
CA VAL A 448 -5.34 20.16 -28.68
C VAL A 448 -4.30 21.25 -28.79
N THR A 449 -3.60 21.35 -29.91
CA THR A 449 -2.68 22.47 -30.20
C THR A 449 -3.51 23.68 -30.58
N VAL A 450 -3.28 24.81 -29.89
CA VAL A 450 -3.91 26.08 -30.27
C VAL A 450 -3.16 26.61 -31.48
N LYS A 451 -3.89 26.82 -32.57
CA LYS A 451 -3.35 27.53 -33.76
C LYS A 451 -3.69 28.99 -33.59
N TYR A 452 -2.69 29.82 -33.53
CA TYR A 452 -2.83 31.27 -33.68
C TYR A 452 -2.65 31.65 -35.14
#